data_c4d64639de53f96a77b9c837577a300a
#
_entry.id   c4d64639de53f96a77b9c837577a300a
#
_cell.length_a   1.000
_cell.length_b   1.000
_cell.length_c   1.000
_cell.angle_alpha   90.00
_cell.angle_beta   90.00
_cell.angle_gamma   90.00
#
_symmetry.space_group_name_H-M   'P 1'
#
loop_
_entity.id
_entity.type
_entity.pdbx_description
1 polymer ?
#
loop_
_entity_poly.entity_id
_entity_poly.type
_entity_poly.pdbx_seq_one_letter_code
_entity_poly.pdbx_strand_id
1 'polypeptide(L)'
;IHDWQTNSIDIEIDGLRHQSNISMNNNMLLVQHPKGSKILTILPRFKSSDSKLVKGSLVSPMPGKVIEIKIKQGQAVLKGDELVVIEAMKMNHTISADHDGVVKKIFIKVGNQLDLGENLLTLSENKSK
;
A
#
# COMPACT_ATOMS: atom_id res chain seq x y z
N ILE A 1 5.93 -27.38 -23.57
CA ILE A 1 5.44 -26.00 -23.80
C ILE A 1 3.97 -26.12 -24.09
N HIS A 2 3.14 -25.94 -23.07
CA HIS A 2 1.68 -25.99 -23.24
C HIS A 2 1.17 -24.57 -23.39
N ASP A 3 0.50 -24.37 -24.52
CA ASP A 3 -0.16 -23.14 -24.90
C ASP A 3 -1.39 -22.95 -23.99
N TRP A 4 -1.36 -21.94 -23.15
CA TRP A 4 -2.44 -21.60 -22.22
C TRP A 4 -3.49 -20.70 -22.89
N GLN A 5 -4.04 -21.18 -23.98
CA GLN A 5 -5.21 -20.55 -24.59
C GLN A 5 -6.49 -21.30 -24.20
N THR A 6 -6.77 -21.36 -22.90
CA THR A 6 -8.01 -21.99 -22.50
C THR A 6 -8.78 -21.04 -21.58
N ASN A 7 -9.80 -20.43 -22.12
CA ASN A 7 -10.78 -19.65 -21.35
C ASN A 7 -11.75 -20.56 -20.57
N SER A 8 -11.44 -21.83 -20.41
CA SER A 8 -12.29 -22.79 -19.70
C SER A 8 -11.46 -23.62 -18.72
N ILE A 9 -11.98 -23.81 -17.53
CA ILE A 9 -11.45 -24.73 -16.52
C ILE A 9 -12.45 -25.85 -16.29
N ASP A 10 -11.95 -27.08 -16.29
CA ASP A 10 -12.66 -28.25 -15.81
C ASP A 10 -12.32 -28.46 -14.34
N ILE A 11 -13.32 -28.40 -13.50
CA ILE A 11 -13.18 -28.62 -12.05
C ILE A 11 -14.10 -29.77 -11.64
N GLU A 12 -13.55 -30.74 -10.94
CA GLU A 12 -14.32 -31.79 -10.30
C GLU A 12 -14.50 -31.45 -8.81
N ILE A 13 -15.76 -31.32 -8.40
CA ILE A 13 -16.14 -31.07 -7.01
C ILE A 13 -17.16 -32.12 -6.62
N ASP A 14 -16.92 -32.85 -5.55
CA ASP A 14 -17.80 -33.91 -5.02
C ASP A 14 -18.17 -34.99 -6.06
N GLY A 15 -17.22 -35.34 -6.93
CA GLY A 15 -17.44 -36.34 -7.98
C GLY A 15 -18.21 -35.84 -9.19
N LEU A 16 -18.57 -34.57 -9.24
CA LEU A 16 -19.23 -33.92 -10.37
C LEU A 16 -18.27 -33.03 -11.13
N ARG A 17 -18.17 -33.27 -12.42
CA ARG A 17 -17.32 -32.49 -13.32
C ARG A 17 -18.07 -31.26 -13.84
N HIS A 18 -17.49 -30.10 -13.59
CA HIS A 18 -18.06 -28.83 -14.01
C HIS A 18 -17.09 -28.10 -14.96
N GLN A 19 -17.57 -27.79 -16.13
CA GLN A 19 -16.84 -26.95 -17.06
C GLN A 19 -17.31 -25.50 -16.88
N SER A 20 -16.38 -24.62 -16.58
CA SER A 20 -16.64 -23.19 -16.38
C SER A 20 -15.79 -22.35 -17.30
N ASN A 21 -16.39 -21.37 -17.92
CA ASN A 21 -15.66 -20.41 -18.71
C ASN A 21 -15.10 -19.30 -17.81
N ILE A 22 -13.84 -18.97 -18.01
CA ILE A 22 -13.15 -17.96 -17.23
C ILE A 22 -12.70 -16.85 -18.18
N SER A 23 -13.08 -15.63 -17.83
CA SER A 23 -12.56 -14.42 -18.46
C SER A 23 -11.79 -13.62 -17.44
N MET A 24 -10.56 -13.30 -17.75
CA MET A 24 -9.69 -12.51 -16.86
C MET A 24 -9.48 -11.13 -17.45
N ASN A 25 -9.79 -10.10 -16.67
CA ASN A 25 -9.53 -8.71 -17.03
C ASN A 25 -8.92 -7.99 -15.83
N ASN A 26 -7.67 -7.56 -15.96
CA ASN A 26 -6.90 -6.97 -14.88
C ASN A 26 -6.90 -7.85 -13.61
N ASN A 27 -7.59 -7.41 -12.55
CA ASN A 27 -7.70 -8.11 -11.27
C ASN A 27 -9.07 -8.78 -11.06
N MET A 28 -9.91 -8.82 -12.08
CA MET A 28 -11.23 -9.43 -12.01
C MET A 28 -11.24 -10.74 -12.78
N LEU A 29 -11.75 -11.78 -12.15
CA LEU A 29 -11.98 -13.08 -12.73
C LEU A 29 -13.50 -13.29 -12.84
N LEU A 30 -14.00 -13.35 -14.05
CA LEU A 30 -15.40 -13.70 -14.32
C LEU A 30 -15.48 -15.20 -14.54
N VAL A 31 -16.17 -15.88 -13.65
CA VAL A 31 -16.46 -17.32 -13.76
C VAL A 31 -17.90 -17.49 -14.19
N GLN A 32 -18.11 -18.03 -15.38
CA GLN A 32 -19.44 -18.35 -15.91
C GLN A 32 -19.69 -19.86 -15.78
N HIS A 33 -20.73 -20.18 -15.07
CA HIS A 33 -21.21 -21.56 -14.88
C HIS A 33 -22.66 -21.66 -15.39
N PRO A 34 -23.12 -22.83 -15.86
CA PRO A 34 -24.51 -23.01 -16.33
C PRO A 34 -25.60 -22.64 -15.32
N LYS A 35 -25.27 -22.63 -14.03
CA LYS A 35 -26.18 -22.23 -12.94
C LYS A 35 -26.02 -20.79 -12.46
N GLY A 36 -25.17 -19.97 -13.10
CA GLY A 36 -24.95 -18.60 -12.75
C GLY A 36 -23.51 -18.11 -13.04
N SER A 37 -23.29 -16.83 -12.93
CA SER A 37 -21.97 -16.21 -13.06
C SER A 37 -21.56 -15.58 -11.75
N LYS A 38 -20.28 -15.66 -11.41
CA LYS A 38 -19.68 -14.99 -10.26
C LYS A 38 -18.46 -14.19 -10.68
N ILE A 39 -18.36 -13.00 -10.14
CA ILE A 39 -17.18 -12.15 -10.31
C ILE A 39 -16.32 -12.32 -9.05
N LEU A 40 -15.10 -12.77 -9.25
CA LEU A 40 -14.09 -12.88 -8.21
C LEU A 40 -13.04 -11.80 -8.44
N THR A 41 -12.69 -11.09 -7.39
CA THR A 41 -11.58 -10.13 -7.44
C THR A 41 -10.35 -10.80 -6.86
N ILE A 42 -9.29 -10.85 -7.67
CA ILE A 42 -7.99 -11.34 -7.19
C ILE A 42 -7.39 -10.26 -6.29
N LEU A 43 -7.39 -10.52 -5.00
CA LEU A 43 -6.67 -9.67 -4.07
C LEU A 43 -5.19 -10.05 -4.13
N PRO A 44 -4.29 -9.09 -4.38
CA PRO A 44 -2.87 -9.38 -4.31
C PRO A 44 -2.51 -9.85 -2.90
N ARG A 45 -1.71 -10.90 -2.79
CA ARG A 45 -1.23 -11.48 -1.51
C ARG A 45 -0.50 -10.46 -0.64
N PHE A 46 0.09 -9.49 -1.29
CA PHE A 46 0.68 -8.34 -0.62
C PHE A 46 -0.26 -7.17 -0.90
N LYS A 47 -0.69 -6.49 0.13
CA LYS A 47 -1.21 -5.14 -0.05
C LYS A 47 -0.11 -4.37 -0.76
N SER A 48 -0.17 -4.31 -2.07
CA SER A 48 0.47 -3.20 -2.74
C SER A 48 -0.16 -1.98 -2.09
N SER A 49 0.66 -1.20 -1.42
CA SER A 49 0.25 0.07 -0.84
C SER A 49 -0.02 1.05 -1.98
N ASP A 50 -0.98 0.69 -2.83
CA ASP A 50 -1.71 1.63 -3.67
C ASP A 50 -2.73 2.37 -2.79
N SER A 51 -2.34 2.66 -1.56
CA SER A 51 -2.85 3.85 -0.93
C SER A 51 -2.45 4.96 -1.89
N LYS A 52 -3.42 5.51 -2.61
CA LYS A 52 -3.27 6.73 -3.40
C LYS A 52 -2.33 7.62 -2.59
N LEU A 53 -1.09 7.74 -3.06
CA LEU A 53 -0.14 8.66 -2.48
C LEU A 53 -0.81 10.02 -2.56
N VAL A 54 -1.43 10.41 -1.47
CA VAL A 54 -1.97 11.76 -1.36
C VAL A 54 -0.77 12.67 -1.53
N LYS A 55 -0.81 13.56 -2.50
CA LYS A 55 0.26 14.53 -2.72
C LYS A 55 0.64 15.12 -1.36
N GLY A 56 1.92 15.07 -1.00
CA GLY A 56 2.42 15.49 0.30
C GLY A 56 2.45 14.39 1.38
N SER A 57 2.18 13.12 1.05
CA SER A 57 2.38 12.03 1.99
C SER A 57 3.84 11.59 2.02
N LEU A 58 4.43 11.59 3.20
CA LEU A 58 5.73 10.99 3.46
C LEU A 58 5.54 9.53 3.83
N VAL A 59 6.27 8.67 3.15
CA VAL A 59 6.25 7.22 3.36
C VAL A 59 7.59 6.72 3.88
N SER A 60 7.57 5.59 4.59
CA SER A 60 8.81 4.97 5.05
C SER A 60 9.62 4.41 3.88
N PRO A 61 10.89 4.83 3.72
CA PRO A 61 11.75 4.32 2.67
C PRO A 61 12.28 2.91 2.96
N MET A 62 12.12 2.43 4.18
CA MET A 62 12.59 1.13 4.62
C MET A 62 11.77 0.60 5.80
N PRO A 63 11.71 -0.70 6.02
CA PRO A 63 11.09 -1.25 7.21
C PRO A 63 11.93 -0.93 8.45
N GLY A 64 11.28 -0.59 9.55
CA GLY A 64 11.95 -0.24 10.79
C GLY A 64 10.98 0.06 11.93
N LYS A 65 11.52 0.47 13.07
CA LYS A 65 10.74 0.84 14.24
C LYS A 65 10.86 2.33 14.51
N VAL A 66 9.74 2.98 14.80
CA VAL A 66 9.72 4.41 15.17
C VAL A 66 10.34 4.59 16.55
N ILE A 67 11.45 5.31 16.61
CA ILE A 67 12.16 5.63 17.86
C ILE A 67 11.67 6.96 18.42
N GLU A 68 11.57 7.96 17.56
CA GLU A 68 11.21 9.31 17.97
C GLU A 68 10.44 10.02 16.87
N ILE A 69 9.48 10.85 17.26
CA ILE A 69 8.76 11.77 16.38
C ILE A 69 9.09 13.19 16.86
N LYS A 70 9.81 13.95 16.04
CA LYS A 70 10.30 15.29 16.38
C LYS A 70 9.29 16.41 16.09
N ILE A 71 8.18 16.09 15.49
CA ILE A 71 7.17 17.04 15.01
C ILE A 71 5.81 16.80 15.65
N LYS A 72 4.95 17.80 15.56
CA LYS A 72 3.56 17.73 16.01
C LYS A 72 2.60 18.05 14.88
N GLN A 73 1.38 17.56 15.00
CA GLN A 73 0.30 17.90 14.06
C GLN A 73 0.05 19.41 14.10
N GLY A 74 -0.03 20.03 12.93
CA GLY A 74 -0.18 21.48 12.76
C GLY A 74 1.13 22.27 12.77
N GLN A 75 2.28 21.63 12.92
CA GLN A 75 3.59 22.29 12.89
C GLN A 75 4.01 22.57 11.45
N ALA A 76 4.54 23.78 11.21
CA ALA A 76 5.19 24.12 9.96
C ALA A 76 6.61 23.53 9.94
N VAL A 77 6.97 22.93 8.82
CA VAL A 77 8.27 22.32 8.57
C VAL A 77 8.85 22.82 7.24
N LEU A 78 10.16 22.90 7.20
CA LEU A 78 10.91 23.27 6.00
C LEU A 78 11.54 22.04 5.39
N LYS A 79 11.86 22.12 4.10
CA LYS A 79 12.61 21.06 3.42
C LYS A 79 13.93 20.80 4.16
N GLY A 80 14.15 19.54 4.52
CA GLY A 80 15.33 19.10 5.26
C GLY A 80 15.15 19.03 6.78
N ASP A 81 14.02 19.52 7.32
CA ASP A 81 13.71 19.37 8.74
C ASP A 81 13.55 17.90 9.13
N GLU A 82 14.12 17.52 10.25
CA GLU A 82 13.99 16.16 10.79
C GLU A 82 12.60 15.93 11.35
N LEU A 83 11.90 14.96 10.80
CA LEU A 83 10.51 14.68 11.16
C LEU A 83 10.37 13.47 12.08
N VAL A 84 10.97 12.36 11.69
CA VAL A 84 10.84 11.07 12.38
C VAL A 84 12.20 10.36 12.39
N VAL A 85 12.52 9.75 13.51
CA VAL A 85 13.67 8.85 13.61
C VAL A 85 13.17 7.42 13.69
N ILE A 86 13.66 6.59 12.78
CA ILE A 86 13.37 5.15 12.73
C ILE A 86 14.65 4.36 12.96
N GLU A 87 14.53 3.20 13.60
CA GLU A 87 15.60 2.21 13.73
C GLU A 87 15.35 1.10 12.71
N ALA A 88 16.30 0.92 11.83
CA ALA A 88 16.31 -0.17 10.86
C ALA A 88 17.67 -0.84 10.84
N MET A 89 17.72 -2.16 10.92
CA MET A 89 18.96 -2.96 10.90
C MET A 89 19.99 -2.50 11.95
N LYS A 90 19.54 -2.17 13.18
CA LYS A 90 20.35 -1.66 14.30
C LYS A 90 21.01 -0.29 14.05
N MET A 91 20.50 0.47 13.11
CA MET A 91 20.94 1.83 12.80
C MET A 91 19.76 2.78 12.86
N ASN A 92 20.02 3.99 13.34
CA ASN A 92 19.01 5.04 13.35
C ASN A 92 19.03 5.79 12.02
N HIS A 93 17.87 5.91 11.41
CA HIS A 93 17.67 6.68 10.18
C HIS A 93 16.71 7.82 10.45
N THR A 94 17.10 9.01 10.07
CA THR A 94 16.25 10.20 10.19
C THR A 94 15.51 10.44 8.89
N ILE A 95 14.20 10.56 8.97
CA ILE A 95 13.35 10.92 7.83
C ILE A 95 13.12 12.42 7.91
N SER A 96 13.52 13.11 6.86
CA SER A 96 13.41 14.57 6.73
C SER A 96 12.30 14.95 5.75
N ALA A 97 11.82 16.18 5.87
CA ALA A 97 10.85 16.73 4.94
C ALA A 97 11.47 16.89 3.54
N ASP A 98 10.75 16.46 2.53
CA ASP A 98 11.15 16.60 1.13
C ASP A 98 10.77 17.97 0.52
N HIS A 99 9.84 18.67 1.16
CA HIS A 99 9.38 20.02 0.78
C HIS A 99 8.88 20.78 2.00
N ASP A 100 8.70 22.09 1.82
CA ASP A 100 8.12 22.94 2.86
C ASP A 100 6.62 22.69 2.99
N GLY A 101 6.12 22.66 4.20
CA GLY A 101 4.69 22.46 4.42
C GLY A 101 4.29 22.49 5.89
N VAL A 102 3.03 22.17 6.13
CA VAL A 102 2.48 22.02 7.49
C VAL A 102 2.05 20.58 7.70
N VAL A 103 2.40 20.02 8.84
CA VAL A 103 2.02 18.65 9.21
C VAL A 103 0.51 18.59 9.39
N LYS A 104 -0.16 17.97 8.45
CA LYS A 104 -1.62 17.85 8.45
C LYS A 104 -2.09 16.73 9.35
N LYS A 105 -1.47 15.57 9.24
CA LYS A 105 -1.81 14.39 10.03
C LYS A 105 -0.59 13.47 10.18
N ILE A 106 -0.45 12.90 11.37
CA ILE A 106 0.55 11.88 11.69
C ILE A 106 -0.17 10.55 11.88
N PHE A 107 0.27 9.51 11.18
CA PHE A 107 -0.34 8.17 11.22
C PHE A 107 0.39 7.20 12.13
N ILE A 108 1.57 7.56 12.59
CA ILE A 108 2.48 6.73 13.36
C ILE A 108 2.62 7.22 14.80
N LYS A 109 3.09 6.33 15.66
CA LYS A 109 3.44 6.62 17.05
C LYS A 109 4.82 6.08 17.37
N VAL A 110 5.47 6.61 18.39
CA VAL A 110 6.72 6.07 18.91
C VAL A 110 6.51 4.61 19.33
N GLY A 111 7.40 3.74 18.88
CA GLY A 111 7.33 2.30 19.12
C GLY A 111 6.59 1.49 18.03
N ASN A 112 5.97 2.14 17.05
CA ASN A 112 5.34 1.43 15.93
C ASN A 112 6.39 0.76 15.05
N GLN A 113 6.04 -0.44 14.57
CA GLN A 113 6.77 -1.11 13.51
C GLN A 113 6.25 -0.61 12.16
N LEU A 114 7.16 -0.22 11.28
CA LEU A 114 6.86 0.30 9.95
C LEU A 114 7.29 -0.68 8.88
N ASP A 115 6.49 -0.80 7.83
CA ASP A 115 6.83 -1.50 6.61
C ASP A 115 7.27 -0.52 5.51
N LEU A 116 7.96 -1.04 4.50
CA LEU A 116 8.35 -0.27 3.32
C LEU A 116 7.10 0.34 2.66
N GLY A 117 7.13 1.65 2.44
CA GLY A 117 6.04 2.38 1.79
C GLY A 117 4.84 2.70 2.70
N GLU A 118 4.95 2.45 4.00
CA GLU A 118 3.89 2.81 4.97
C GLU A 118 3.82 4.33 5.16
N ASN A 119 2.60 4.86 5.19
CA ASN A 119 2.39 6.30 5.39
C ASN A 119 2.77 6.73 6.80
N LEU A 120 3.70 7.66 6.90
CA LEU A 120 4.16 8.23 8.17
C LEU A 120 3.30 9.42 8.58
N LEU A 121 3.22 10.38 7.68
CA LEU A 121 2.49 11.62 7.88
C LEU A 121 2.11 12.26 6.55
N THR A 122 1.22 13.22 6.60
CA THR A 122 0.84 14.03 5.45
C THR A 122 1.22 15.48 5.70
N LEU A 123 1.97 16.07 4.77
CA LEU A 123 2.26 17.49 4.72
C LEU A 123 1.26 18.18 3.77
N SER A 124 0.76 19.34 4.14
CA SER A 124 0.07 20.21 3.21
C SER A 124 1.09 21.15 2.60
N GLU A 125 1.09 21.30 1.28
CA GLU A 125 1.88 22.33 0.63
C GLU A 125 1.48 23.70 1.21
N ASN A 126 2.45 24.40 1.79
CA ASN A 126 2.25 25.80 2.12
C ASN A 126 2.32 26.57 0.78
N LYS A 127 1.17 26.83 0.19
CA LYS A 127 1.13 27.81 -0.89
C LYS A 127 1.44 29.17 -0.30
N SER A 128 2.72 29.45 -0.18
CA SER A 128 3.19 30.81 0.03
C SER A 128 2.69 31.64 -1.16
N LYS A 129 1.75 32.49 -0.86
CA LYS A 129 1.41 33.54 -1.80
C LYS A 129 2.57 34.51 -1.94
#